data_064be953a7871ee72688add8fd841832
#
_entry.id   064be953a7871ee72688add8fd841832
#
_cell.length_a   1.000
_cell.length_b   1.000
_cell.length_c   1.000
_cell.angle_alpha   90.00
_cell.angle_beta   90.00
_cell.angle_gamma   90.00
#
_symmetry.space_group_name_H-M   'P 1'
#
loop_
_entity.id
_entity.type
_entity.pdbx_description
1 polymer ?
#
loop_
_entity_poly.entity_id
_entity_poly.type
_entity_poly.pdbx_seq_one_letter_code
_entity_poly.pdbx_strand_id
1 'polypeptide(L)'
;MFRFTLLLTILSTSIFAQKVSPVYPIPSAKQLAWSELEYYGFIHFNMNTFTNVEWGEGKESPSSFNPSALDCNQWARIAKKAGMKGLILTVKHHDGFALYPSKYTTHSVAKSPWKNGKGDVVKDLSEACKKYGLKLGIYLSPWDRFHPDYGTDKYNQVYAKMQEELLTNYGPIFEFWYDGANGEGPNGRKQVYDWPLFHSMVNKYQPNAVQFSDAGPDIRWVGNERGYAYDTMWSPILRDKIYPGCLDFDNYRNGQENGTHWVSPEVDVSIRPGWYYHPDQDDKVKTPDSLLKIYVASVGRNANLLLNIPVDTRGLIHENDSASLMGFAAIRAKSLVNLLKGNSVDPLFDGKNSTYWMASEKNNLIKVDLNFVQKVNTIMLQEPIALGQRVSSFEVELVDETGIKEVIKSGTIGHKRMITFKERKLKSFQIRFTGSRGPVLISNLEAYRFISTRNEPLFQ
;
A
#
# COMPACT_ATOMS: atom_id res chain seq x y z
N MET A 1 -46.34 43.54 -43.56
CA MET A 1 -46.07 42.62 -42.43
C MET A 1 -44.65 42.01 -42.60
N PHE A 2 -43.58 42.67 -42.11
CA PHE A 2 -42.24 42.22 -42.22
C PHE A 2 -41.91 41.42 -40.95
N ARG A 3 -41.55 40.13 -41.10
CA ARG A 3 -41.05 39.27 -40.02
C ARG A 3 -39.54 39.44 -39.93
N PHE A 4 -39.05 40.04 -38.84
CA PHE A 4 -37.61 40.03 -38.49
C PHE A 4 -37.30 38.71 -37.79
N THR A 5 -36.49 37.88 -38.41
CA THR A 5 -35.89 36.66 -37.80
C THR A 5 -34.60 37.06 -37.11
N LEU A 6 -34.61 37.04 -35.77
CA LEU A 6 -33.41 37.29 -34.92
C LEU A 6 -32.55 36.04 -34.92
N LEU A 7 -31.40 36.09 -35.58
CA LEU A 7 -30.41 35.02 -35.57
C LEU A 7 -29.57 35.17 -34.27
N LEU A 8 -29.82 34.30 -33.30
CA LEU A 8 -29.03 34.22 -32.08
C LEU A 8 -27.74 33.41 -32.38
N THR A 9 -26.63 34.09 -32.58
CA THR A 9 -25.28 33.46 -32.67
C THR A 9 -24.83 33.11 -31.26
N ILE A 10 -24.90 31.82 -30.89
CA ILE A 10 -24.31 31.30 -29.68
C ILE A 10 -22.79 31.20 -29.93
N LEU A 11 -22.00 32.15 -29.42
CA LEU A 11 -20.55 32.01 -29.30
C LEU A 11 -20.27 30.96 -28.22
N SER A 12 -20.01 29.74 -28.63
CA SER A 12 -19.42 28.74 -27.75
C SER A 12 -17.96 29.12 -27.50
N THR A 13 -17.68 29.80 -26.39
CA THR A 13 -16.32 29.93 -25.87
C THR A 13 -15.87 28.57 -25.40
N SER A 14 -15.09 27.87 -26.25
CA SER A 14 -14.33 26.70 -25.83
C SER A 14 -13.31 27.17 -24.81
N ILE A 15 -13.58 26.93 -23.52
CA ILE A 15 -12.57 27.07 -22.47
C ILE A 15 -11.55 25.96 -22.74
N PHE A 16 -10.48 26.28 -23.46
CA PHE A 16 -9.31 25.42 -23.53
C PHE A 16 -8.74 25.32 -22.11
N ALA A 17 -8.99 24.22 -21.43
CA ALA A 17 -8.27 23.90 -20.19
C ALA A 17 -6.79 23.97 -20.50
N GLN A 18 -6.07 24.89 -19.87
CA GLN A 18 -4.64 25.06 -20.06
C GLN A 18 -3.97 23.75 -19.68
N LYS A 19 -3.37 23.06 -20.69
CA LYS A 19 -2.73 21.77 -20.51
C LYS A 19 -1.48 21.96 -19.65
N VAL A 20 -1.58 21.62 -18.37
CA VAL A 20 -0.46 21.74 -17.45
C VAL A 20 0.59 20.68 -17.78
N SER A 21 1.85 21.10 -17.90
CA SER A 21 2.97 20.19 -18.15
C SER A 21 3.26 19.32 -16.92
N PRO A 22 3.53 18.02 -17.09
CA PRO A 22 3.96 17.16 -15.99
C PRO A 22 5.27 17.66 -15.34
N VAL A 23 5.38 17.44 -14.03
CA VAL A 23 6.65 17.60 -13.29
C VAL A 23 7.25 16.22 -13.08
N TYR A 24 8.31 15.92 -13.82
CA TYR A 24 8.96 14.61 -13.78
C TYR A 24 9.76 14.39 -12.48
N PRO A 25 9.91 13.09 -12.07
CA PRO A 25 9.33 11.89 -12.69
C PRO A 25 7.84 11.77 -12.43
N ILE A 26 7.15 11.02 -13.31
CA ILE A 26 5.74 10.67 -13.18
C ILE A 26 5.58 9.16 -13.03
N PRO A 27 4.50 8.68 -12.39
CA PRO A 27 4.22 7.25 -12.29
C PRO A 27 3.86 6.64 -13.65
N SER A 28 4.24 5.40 -13.86
CA SER A 28 3.73 4.55 -14.94
C SER A 28 2.25 4.19 -14.70
N ALA A 29 1.57 3.67 -15.74
CA ALA A 29 0.18 3.25 -15.61
C ALA A 29 -0.03 2.17 -14.53
N LYS A 30 0.91 1.21 -14.38
CA LYS A 30 0.84 0.17 -13.33
C LYS A 30 1.02 0.76 -11.92
N GLN A 31 1.88 1.75 -11.76
CA GLN A 31 2.09 2.45 -10.47
C GLN A 31 0.88 3.32 -10.10
N LEU A 32 0.24 3.99 -11.06
CA LEU A 32 -1.03 4.69 -10.83
C LEU A 32 -2.12 3.73 -10.36
N ALA A 33 -2.31 2.62 -11.08
CA ALA A 33 -3.30 1.60 -10.73
C ALA A 33 -3.04 0.96 -9.36
N TRP A 34 -1.78 0.83 -8.97
CA TRP A 34 -1.38 0.34 -7.66
C TRP A 34 -1.66 1.38 -6.56
N SER A 35 -1.38 2.66 -6.79
CA SER A 35 -1.67 3.72 -5.81
C SER A 35 -3.14 3.78 -5.42
N GLU A 36 -4.05 3.50 -6.36
CA GLU A 36 -5.50 3.46 -6.11
C GLU A 36 -5.95 2.27 -5.23
N LEU A 37 -5.09 1.28 -4.98
CA LEU A 37 -5.42 0.16 -4.10
C LEU A 37 -5.40 0.59 -2.63
N GLU A 38 -4.50 1.46 -2.22
CA GLU A 38 -4.31 2.05 -0.90
C GLU A 38 -4.10 1.03 0.24
N TYR A 39 -4.90 -0.06 0.29
CA TYR A 39 -4.95 -1.00 1.40
C TYR A 39 -5.18 -2.44 0.93
N TYR A 40 -4.26 -3.33 1.28
CA TYR A 40 -4.31 -4.76 0.98
C TYR A 40 -3.60 -5.58 2.05
N GLY A 41 -3.75 -6.90 2.00
CA GLY A 41 -3.28 -7.80 3.04
C GLY A 41 -2.01 -8.55 2.66
N PHE A 42 -1.19 -8.83 3.65
CA PHE A 42 -0.09 -9.77 3.59
C PHE A 42 -0.48 -11.03 4.36
N ILE A 43 -0.27 -12.20 3.79
CA ILE A 43 -0.55 -13.48 4.43
C ILE A 43 0.79 -14.16 4.71
N HIS A 44 1.21 -14.14 5.97
CA HIS A 44 2.29 -14.98 6.45
C HIS A 44 1.73 -16.31 6.90
N PHE A 45 1.93 -17.32 6.06
CA PHE A 45 1.56 -18.70 6.32
C PHE A 45 2.54 -19.59 5.58
N ASN A 46 3.37 -20.34 6.33
CA ASN A 46 4.40 -21.18 5.76
C ASN A 46 4.85 -22.21 6.82
N MET A 47 5.98 -22.86 6.64
CA MET A 47 6.60 -23.77 7.59
C MET A 47 6.74 -23.15 8.99
N ASN A 48 7.10 -21.85 9.05
CA ASN A 48 7.29 -21.11 10.30
C ASN A 48 6.05 -21.06 11.20
N THR A 49 4.83 -21.09 10.61
CA THR A 49 3.59 -21.24 11.36
C THR A 49 3.56 -22.53 12.19
N PHE A 50 4.12 -23.63 11.66
CA PHE A 50 4.09 -24.95 12.29
C PHE A 50 5.27 -25.21 13.22
N THR A 51 6.33 -24.46 13.08
CA THR A 51 7.55 -24.53 13.92
C THR A 51 7.58 -23.45 14.99
N ASN A 52 6.60 -22.54 14.99
CA ASN A 52 6.46 -21.42 15.94
C ASN A 52 7.69 -20.52 16.00
N VAL A 53 8.23 -20.17 14.83
CA VAL A 53 9.41 -19.28 14.68
C VAL A 53 9.15 -18.20 13.62
N GLU A 54 9.87 -17.07 13.71
CA GLU A 54 9.80 -16.03 12.67
C GLU A 54 10.66 -16.40 11.46
N TRP A 55 11.81 -17.01 11.68
CA TRP A 55 12.76 -17.42 10.63
C TRP A 55 13.17 -18.89 10.83
N GLY A 56 12.76 -19.74 9.92
CA GLY A 56 13.17 -21.14 9.89
C GLY A 56 14.62 -21.31 9.45
N GLU A 57 15.17 -22.49 9.68
CA GLU A 57 16.57 -22.81 9.39
C GLU A 57 16.80 -23.50 8.04
N GLY A 58 15.72 -23.90 7.34
CA GLY A 58 15.81 -24.71 6.11
C GLY A 58 16.09 -26.19 6.36
N LYS A 59 15.94 -26.65 7.62
CA LYS A 59 16.14 -28.04 8.03
C LYS A 59 14.83 -28.70 8.46
N GLU A 60 13.76 -27.93 8.47
CA GLU A 60 12.44 -28.35 8.90
C GLU A 60 11.91 -29.47 8.01
N SER A 61 11.36 -30.52 8.62
CA SER A 61 10.76 -31.60 7.84
C SER A 61 9.50 -31.10 7.12
N PRO A 62 9.31 -31.34 5.82
CA PRO A 62 8.06 -31.06 5.13
C PRO A 62 6.84 -31.69 5.79
N SER A 63 7.01 -32.76 6.60
CA SER A 63 5.95 -33.40 7.36
C SER A 63 5.33 -32.52 8.45
N SER A 64 6.03 -31.49 8.89
CA SER A 64 5.49 -30.50 9.85
C SER A 64 4.39 -29.63 9.24
N PHE A 65 4.40 -29.42 7.92
CA PHE A 65 3.35 -28.66 7.23
C PHE A 65 2.10 -29.53 7.02
N ASN A 66 1.13 -29.41 7.92
CA ASN A 66 -0.12 -30.19 7.85
C ASN A 66 -1.32 -29.43 8.43
N PRO A 67 -1.78 -28.35 7.76
CA PRO A 67 -2.96 -27.60 8.20
C PRO A 67 -4.21 -28.49 8.21
N SER A 68 -4.96 -28.46 9.32
CA SER A 68 -6.12 -29.32 9.52
C SER A 68 -7.39 -28.84 8.81
N ALA A 69 -7.49 -27.55 8.51
CA ALA A 69 -8.72 -26.92 8.00
C ALA A 69 -8.43 -25.73 7.06
N LEU A 70 -7.34 -25.79 6.28
CA LEU A 70 -6.95 -24.69 5.41
C LEU A 70 -8.10 -24.26 4.50
N ASP A 71 -8.45 -22.96 4.58
CA ASP A 71 -9.52 -22.36 3.78
C ASP A 71 -9.15 -20.95 3.27
N CYS A 72 -8.56 -20.89 2.07
CA CYS A 72 -8.26 -19.63 1.40
C CYS A 72 -9.52 -18.80 1.07
N ASN A 73 -10.73 -19.42 1.02
CA ASN A 73 -11.96 -18.64 0.88
C ASN A 73 -12.29 -17.88 2.17
N GLN A 74 -11.95 -18.42 3.35
CA GLN A 74 -12.09 -17.69 4.62
C GLN A 74 -11.16 -16.48 4.62
N TRP A 75 -9.89 -16.62 4.20
CA TRP A 75 -8.93 -15.51 4.10
C TRP A 75 -9.43 -14.41 3.19
N ALA A 76 -9.80 -14.76 1.96
CA ALA A 76 -10.29 -13.80 0.96
C ALA A 76 -11.60 -13.12 1.40
N ARG A 77 -12.52 -13.84 2.02
CA ARG A 77 -13.78 -13.32 2.53
C ARG A 77 -13.56 -12.30 3.66
N ILE A 78 -12.65 -12.60 4.60
CA ILE A 78 -12.30 -11.68 5.71
C ILE A 78 -11.62 -10.43 5.13
N ALA A 79 -10.60 -10.59 4.28
CA ALA A 79 -9.91 -9.48 3.64
C ALA A 79 -10.86 -8.56 2.86
N LYS A 80 -11.77 -9.15 2.07
CA LYS A 80 -12.79 -8.38 1.34
C LYS A 80 -13.72 -7.58 2.25
N LYS A 81 -14.20 -8.20 3.34
CA LYS A 81 -15.04 -7.53 4.34
C LYS A 81 -14.27 -6.44 5.09
N ALA A 82 -12.98 -6.64 5.33
CA ALA A 82 -12.09 -5.62 5.90
C ALA A 82 -11.81 -4.46 4.91
N GLY A 83 -12.25 -4.58 3.65
CA GLY A 83 -12.10 -3.55 2.61
C GLY A 83 -10.74 -3.56 1.92
N MET A 84 -9.98 -4.64 2.04
CA MET A 84 -8.74 -4.88 1.29
C MET A 84 -9.01 -5.05 -0.20
N LYS A 85 -8.04 -4.68 -1.04
CA LYS A 85 -8.13 -4.76 -2.50
C LYS A 85 -7.38 -5.94 -3.10
N GLY A 86 -6.48 -6.55 -2.33
CA GLY A 86 -5.66 -7.70 -2.73
C GLY A 86 -5.09 -8.42 -1.53
N LEU A 87 -4.45 -9.57 -1.80
CA LEU A 87 -3.68 -10.36 -0.85
C LEU A 87 -2.35 -10.76 -1.47
N ILE A 88 -1.26 -10.55 -0.74
CA ILE A 88 0.08 -11.05 -1.06
C ILE A 88 0.35 -12.26 -0.16
N LEU A 89 0.80 -13.38 -0.73
CA LEU A 89 1.11 -14.60 0.01
C LEU A 89 2.63 -14.81 0.09
N THR A 90 3.15 -15.18 1.26
CA THR A 90 4.53 -15.66 1.42
C THR A 90 4.67 -17.07 0.85
N VAL A 91 4.82 -17.15 -0.48
CA VAL A 91 4.84 -18.43 -1.21
C VAL A 91 6.06 -19.29 -0.85
N LYS A 92 7.19 -18.65 -0.59
CA LYS A 92 8.42 -19.24 -0.05
C LYS A 92 9.10 -18.18 0.82
N HIS A 93 9.32 -18.50 2.10
CA HIS A 93 10.09 -17.67 3.02
C HIS A 93 11.58 -18.10 3.06
N HIS A 94 12.38 -17.56 3.96
CA HIS A 94 13.82 -17.80 4.06
C HIS A 94 14.21 -19.25 4.35
N ASP A 95 13.32 -20.03 4.98
CA ASP A 95 13.48 -21.47 5.19
C ASP A 95 13.50 -22.30 3.89
N GLY A 96 13.04 -21.72 2.78
CA GLY A 96 13.02 -22.34 1.47
C GLY A 96 11.81 -23.24 1.20
N PHE A 97 10.84 -23.37 2.14
CA PHE A 97 9.64 -24.19 1.93
C PHE A 97 8.65 -23.51 1.00
N ALA A 98 8.35 -24.17 -0.13
CA ALA A 98 7.44 -23.66 -1.15
C ALA A 98 6.00 -24.15 -0.90
N LEU A 99 5.02 -23.23 -0.88
CA LEU A 99 3.59 -23.51 -0.71
C LEU A 99 2.89 -24.05 -1.97
N TYR A 100 3.66 -24.37 -3.00
CA TYR A 100 3.19 -24.95 -4.27
C TYR A 100 4.14 -26.08 -4.71
N PRO A 101 3.71 -26.98 -5.61
CA PRO A 101 4.52 -28.14 -6.05
C PRO A 101 5.57 -27.69 -7.09
N SER A 102 6.58 -26.90 -6.66
CA SER A 102 7.67 -26.46 -7.51
C SER A 102 8.51 -27.61 -8.04
N LYS A 103 8.98 -27.50 -9.26
CA LYS A 103 9.94 -28.42 -9.88
C LYS A 103 11.39 -28.13 -9.52
N TYR A 104 11.64 -26.96 -8.90
CA TYR A 104 12.98 -26.43 -8.65
C TYR A 104 13.42 -26.54 -7.19
N THR A 105 12.57 -27.04 -6.30
CA THR A 105 12.92 -27.40 -4.93
C THR A 105 12.21 -28.68 -4.50
N THR A 106 12.88 -29.47 -3.66
CA THR A 106 12.28 -30.63 -3.00
C THR A 106 11.64 -30.28 -1.65
N HIS A 107 11.86 -29.05 -1.17
CA HIS A 107 11.28 -28.53 0.08
C HIS A 107 9.97 -27.79 -0.21
N SER A 108 8.88 -28.54 -0.30
CA SER A 108 7.59 -27.98 -0.69
C SER A 108 6.41 -28.81 -0.20
N VAL A 109 5.21 -28.26 -0.36
CA VAL A 109 3.94 -28.95 -0.05
C VAL A 109 3.82 -30.32 -0.73
N ALA A 110 4.51 -30.55 -1.85
CA ALA A 110 4.54 -31.85 -2.53
C ALA A 110 5.18 -32.98 -1.70
N LYS A 111 5.95 -32.63 -0.67
CA LYS A 111 6.58 -33.56 0.27
C LYS A 111 5.91 -33.57 1.66
N SER A 112 4.84 -32.75 1.84
CA SER A 112 4.08 -32.72 3.09
C SER A 112 2.97 -33.79 3.09
N PRO A 113 2.46 -34.19 4.28
CA PRO A 113 1.29 -35.06 4.37
C PRO A 113 -0.01 -34.36 3.97
N TRP A 114 -0.01 -33.02 3.95
CA TRP A 114 -1.20 -32.26 3.60
C TRP A 114 -1.71 -32.60 2.20
N LYS A 115 -3.01 -32.94 2.10
CA LYS A 115 -3.63 -33.44 0.86
C LYS A 115 -2.84 -34.57 0.17
N ASN A 116 -2.09 -35.39 0.96
CA ASN A 116 -1.23 -36.46 0.43
C ASN A 116 -0.18 -35.95 -0.59
N GLY A 117 0.41 -34.77 -0.34
CA GLY A 117 1.39 -34.13 -1.24
C GLY A 117 0.79 -33.53 -2.53
N LYS A 118 -0.53 -33.46 -2.66
CA LYS A 118 -1.24 -32.92 -3.83
C LYS A 118 -1.77 -31.50 -3.60
N GLY A 119 -1.41 -30.88 -2.48
CA GLY A 119 -1.86 -29.54 -2.14
C GLY A 119 -1.11 -28.45 -2.93
N ASP A 120 -1.77 -27.31 -3.12
CA ASP A 120 -1.23 -26.11 -3.74
C ASP A 120 -1.95 -24.90 -3.12
N VAL A 121 -1.31 -24.26 -2.14
CA VAL A 121 -1.90 -23.11 -1.43
C VAL A 121 -2.01 -21.89 -2.33
N VAL A 122 -1.06 -21.72 -3.27
CA VAL A 122 -1.06 -20.59 -4.20
C VAL A 122 -2.24 -20.67 -5.14
N LYS A 123 -2.54 -21.88 -5.64
CA LYS A 123 -3.71 -22.13 -6.47
C LYS A 123 -5.00 -21.88 -5.69
N ASP A 124 -5.11 -22.46 -4.48
CA ASP A 124 -6.31 -22.32 -3.63
C ASP A 124 -6.57 -20.81 -3.33
N LEU A 125 -5.51 -20.02 -3.06
CA LEU A 125 -5.64 -18.57 -2.84
C LEU A 125 -5.96 -17.80 -4.12
N SER A 126 -5.36 -18.15 -5.26
CA SER A 126 -5.66 -17.52 -6.55
C SER A 126 -7.15 -17.65 -6.90
N GLU A 127 -7.70 -18.86 -6.74
CA GLU A 127 -9.14 -19.14 -6.97
C GLU A 127 -10.03 -18.36 -6.01
N ALA A 128 -9.64 -18.28 -4.71
CA ALA A 128 -10.34 -17.50 -3.71
C ALA A 128 -10.30 -15.99 -4.03
N CYS A 129 -9.15 -15.45 -4.37
CA CYS A 129 -9.03 -14.04 -4.76
C CYS A 129 -9.93 -13.71 -5.95
N LYS A 130 -9.92 -14.53 -6.99
CA LYS A 130 -10.81 -14.39 -8.15
C LYS A 130 -12.28 -14.40 -7.75
N LYS A 131 -12.69 -15.35 -6.89
CA LYS A 131 -14.07 -15.50 -6.41
C LYS A 131 -14.56 -14.27 -5.64
N TYR A 132 -13.71 -13.67 -4.80
CA TYR A 132 -14.08 -12.51 -3.96
C TYR A 132 -13.72 -11.16 -4.58
N GLY A 133 -13.22 -11.13 -5.82
CA GLY A 133 -12.82 -9.90 -6.51
C GLY A 133 -11.67 -9.18 -5.81
N LEU A 134 -10.67 -9.93 -5.36
CA LEU A 134 -9.40 -9.47 -4.82
C LEU A 134 -8.29 -9.69 -5.87
N LYS A 135 -7.23 -8.89 -5.78
CA LYS A 135 -6.02 -9.10 -6.55
C LYS A 135 -5.08 -10.06 -5.83
N LEU A 136 -4.33 -10.89 -6.57
CA LEU A 136 -3.30 -11.78 -6.03
C LEU A 136 -1.94 -11.13 -6.16
N GLY A 137 -1.14 -11.11 -5.10
CA GLY A 137 0.27 -10.79 -5.07
C GLY A 137 1.10 -11.97 -4.58
N ILE A 138 2.37 -11.97 -4.92
CA ILE A 138 3.33 -13.04 -4.61
C ILE A 138 4.52 -12.44 -3.87
N TYR A 139 4.82 -12.97 -2.68
CA TYR A 139 6.11 -12.83 -2.03
C TYR A 139 6.92 -14.11 -2.28
N LEU A 140 8.10 -13.97 -2.83
CA LEU A 140 9.05 -15.05 -2.99
C LEU A 140 10.40 -14.59 -2.45
N SER A 141 10.81 -15.12 -1.29
CA SER A 141 12.12 -14.79 -0.72
C SER A 141 13.26 -15.21 -1.66
N PRO A 142 14.17 -14.31 -2.03
CA PRO A 142 15.39 -14.71 -2.72
C PRO A 142 16.39 -15.41 -1.80
N TRP A 143 16.32 -15.15 -0.49
CA TRP A 143 17.10 -15.93 0.48
C TRP A 143 16.51 -17.33 0.64
N ASP A 144 17.37 -18.35 0.63
CA ASP A 144 16.96 -19.76 0.70
C ASP A 144 17.96 -20.55 1.55
N ARG A 145 17.52 -20.93 2.74
CA ARG A 145 18.35 -21.66 3.71
C ARG A 145 18.34 -23.16 3.46
N PHE A 146 17.54 -23.64 2.50
CA PHE A 146 17.42 -25.06 2.15
C PHE A 146 18.15 -25.41 0.86
N HIS A 147 18.08 -24.57 -0.20
CA HIS A 147 18.50 -24.96 -1.53
C HIS A 147 20.03 -25.14 -1.64
N PRO A 148 20.53 -26.31 -2.13
CA PRO A 148 21.96 -26.61 -2.14
C PRO A 148 22.79 -25.68 -3.05
N ASP A 149 22.19 -25.13 -4.11
CA ASP A 149 22.85 -24.18 -5.01
C ASP A 149 22.86 -22.74 -4.49
N TYR A 150 22.20 -22.42 -3.37
CA TYR A 150 22.23 -21.09 -2.79
C TYR A 150 23.68 -20.67 -2.47
N GLY A 151 24.02 -19.40 -2.71
CA GLY A 151 25.38 -18.90 -2.62
C GLY A 151 26.23 -19.18 -3.85
N THR A 152 25.60 -19.58 -4.97
CA THR A 152 26.27 -19.78 -6.27
C THR A 152 25.45 -19.13 -7.41
N ASP A 153 26.08 -18.91 -8.58
CA ASP A 153 25.40 -18.34 -9.75
C ASP A 153 24.22 -19.18 -10.26
N LYS A 154 24.28 -20.51 -10.03
CA LYS A 154 23.20 -21.42 -10.40
C LYS A 154 21.88 -21.10 -9.69
N TYR A 155 21.95 -20.64 -8.45
CA TYR A 155 20.74 -20.33 -7.70
C TYR A 155 19.94 -19.18 -8.32
N ASN A 156 20.60 -18.19 -8.92
CA ASN A 156 19.91 -17.11 -9.62
C ASN A 156 19.01 -17.66 -10.74
N GLN A 157 19.47 -18.72 -11.46
CA GLN A 157 18.67 -19.39 -12.48
C GLN A 157 17.54 -20.23 -11.87
N VAL A 158 17.80 -20.92 -10.74
CA VAL A 158 16.77 -21.65 -9.98
C VAL A 158 15.66 -20.69 -9.55
N TYR A 159 16.03 -19.56 -8.93
CA TYR A 159 15.08 -18.55 -8.48
C TYR A 159 14.25 -17.97 -9.64
N ALA A 160 14.89 -17.63 -10.76
CA ALA A 160 14.21 -17.16 -11.95
C ALA A 160 13.22 -18.21 -12.52
N LYS A 161 13.55 -19.51 -12.43
CA LYS A 161 12.63 -20.59 -12.82
C LYS A 161 11.45 -20.74 -11.85
N MET A 162 11.67 -20.56 -10.56
CA MET A 162 10.57 -20.51 -9.59
C MET A 162 9.66 -19.31 -9.85
N GLN A 163 10.21 -18.13 -10.20
CA GLN A 163 9.42 -17.00 -10.64
C GLN A 163 8.59 -17.33 -11.89
N GLU A 164 9.19 -17.97 -12.91
CA GLU A 164 8.46 -18.38 -14.12
C GLU A 164 7.25 -19.25 -13.79
N GLU A 165 7.40 -20.26 -12.90
CA GLU A 165 6.28 -21.09 -12.44
C GLU A 165 5.15 -20.23 -11.83
N LEU A 166 5.51 -19.32 -10.94
CA LEU A 166 4.53 -18.48 -10.23
C LEU A 166 3.85 -17.46 -11.14
N LEU A 167 4.59 -16.85 -12.04
CA LEU A 167 4.10 -15.81 -12.95
C LEU A 167 3.26 -16.33 -14.12
N THR A 168 3.32 -17.66 -14.40
CA THR A 168 2.61 -18.26 -15.55
C THR A 168 1.41 -19.13 -15.17
N ASN A 169 1.38 -19.68 -13.94
CA ASN A 169 0.41 -20.74 -13.59
C ASN A 169 -0.78 -20.25 -12.74
N TYR A 170 -0.71 -19.06 -12.12
CA TYR A 170 -1.67 -18.63 -11.09
C TYR A 170 -2.52 -17.41 -11.46
N GLY A 171 -2.52 -17.03 -12.74
CA GLY A 171 -3.30 -15.93 -13.27
C GLY A 171 -2.65 -14.57 -13.05
N PRO A 172 -3.41 -13.47 -13.12
CA PRO A 172 -2.85 -12.11 -13.03
C PRO A 172 -2.30 -11.81 -11.63
N ILE A 173 -1.08 -11.32 -11.58
CA ILE A 173 -0.40 -10.86 -10.36
C ILE A 173 -0.39 -9.32 -10.36
N PHE A 174 -0.79 -8.70 -9.25
CA PHE A 174 -0.76 -7.23 -9.15
C PHE A 174 0.56 -6.70 -8.61
N GLU A 175 1.23 -7.49 -7.76
CA GLU A 175 2.48 -7.14 -7.11
C GLU A 175 3.35 -8.37 -6.88
N PHE A 176 4.63 -8.26 -7.23
CA PHE A 176 5.66 -9.24 -6.90
C PHE A 176 6.62 -8.64 -5.87
N TRP A 177 6.69 -9.26 -4.70
CA TRP A 177 7.36 -8.76 -3.53
C TRP A 177 8.67 -9.49 -3.27
N TYR A 178 9.79 -8.77 -3.35
CA TYR A 178 11.12 -9.28 -3.05
C TYR A 178 11.55 -8.82 -1.66
N ASP A 179 11.92 -9.76 -0.81
CA ASP A 179 12.53 -9.46 0.47
C ASP A 179 14.00 -9.09 0.30
N GLY A 180 14.45 -8.02 0.97
CA GLY A 180 15.84 -7.57 0.95
C GLY A 180 16.78 -8.38 1.83
N ALA A 181 16.25 -9.28 2.67
CA ALA A 181 17.05 -10.09 3.56
C ALA A 181 18.02 -11.00 2.78
N ASN A 182 19.27 -11.06 3.26
CA ASN A 182 20.33 -11.84 2.64
C ASN A 182 21.26 -12.42 3.72
N GLY A 183 21.08 -13.68 4.03
CA GLY A 183 21.89 -14.43 4.97
C GLY A 183 22.60 -15.62 4.31
N GLU A 184 23.19 -16.46 5.12
CA GLU A 184 23.87 -17.68 4.67
C GLU A 184 22.86 -18.76 4.29
N GLY A 185 23.21 -19.55 3.27
CA GLY A 185 22.50 -20.76 2.88
C GLY A 185 23.12 -22.01 3.56
N PRO A 186 22.67 -23.21 3.15
CA PRO A 186 23.12 -24.47 3.77
C PRO A 186 24.62 -24.74 3.60
N ASN A 187 25.26 -24.08 2.65
CA ASN A 187 26.72 -24.18 2.40
C ASN A 187 27.52 -23.06 3.09
N GLY A 188 26.92 -22.26 3.97
CA GLY A 188 27.58 -21.16 4.69
C GLY A 188 27.90 -19.93 3.81
N ARG A 189 27.34 -19.84 2.61
CA ARG A 189 27.58 -18.73 1.69
C ARG A 189 26.34 -17.84 1.58
N LYS A 190 26.58 -16.53 1.40
CA LYS A 190 25.54 -15.56 0.99
C LYS A 190 25.40 -15.56 -0.52
N GLN A 191 24.19 -15.30 -1.00
CA GLN A 191 23.90 -15.17 -2.43
C GLN A 191 24.23 -13.76 -2.93
N VAL A 192 24.81 -13.68 -4.11
CA VAL A 192 24.81 -12.44 -4.90
C VAL A 192 23.58 -12.49 -5.80
N TYR A 193 22.59 -11.66 -5.51
CA TYR A 193 21.32 -11.65 -6.25
C TYR A 193 21.47 -10.99 -7.61
N ASP A 194 21.00 -11.64 -8.66
CA ASP A 194 20.88 -11.09 -10.01
C ASP A 194 19.54 -10.32 -10.15
N TRP A 195 19.48 -9.13 -9.54
CA TRP A 195 18.27 -8.29 -9.61
C TRP A 195 17.81 -7.98 -11.03
N PRO A 196 18.68 -7.69 -12.02
CA PRO A 196 18.27 -7.52 -13.41
C PRO A 196 17.53 -8.74 -13.97
N LEU A 197 18.05 -9.95 -13.73
CA LEU A 197 17.38 -11.19 -14.13
C LEU A 197 16.02 -11.32 -13.46
N PHE A 198 15.95 -11.13 -12.14
CA PHE A 198 14.71 -11.30 -11.36
C PHE A 198 13.62 -10.32 -11.82
N HIS A 199 13.97 -9.05 -12.00
CA HIS A 199 13.04 -8.04 -12.49
C HIS A 199 12.58 -8.31 -13.93
N SER A 200 13.46 -8.86 -14.78
CA SER A 200 13.14 -9.20 -16.16
C SER A 200 12.06 -10.27 -16.27
N MET A 201 12.03 -11.24 -15.32
CA MET A 201 11.02 -12.30 -15.30
C MET A 201 9.63 -11.74 -15.08
N VAL A 202 9.45 -10.81 -14.11
CA VAL A 202 8.16 -10.16 -13.87
C VAL A 202 7.75 -9.31 -15.06
N ASN A 203 8.66 -8.50 -15.59
CA ASN A 203 8.37 -7.67 -16.78
C ASN A 203 7.95 -8.51 -18.00
N LYS A 204 8.53 -9.70 -18.17
CA LYS A 204 8.22 -10.59 -19.27
C LYS A 204 6.84 -11.24 -19.14
N TYR A 205 6.51 -11.79 -17.98
CA TYR A 205 5.34 -12.64 -17.81
C TYR A 205 4.13 -11.88 -17.21
N GLN A 206 4.37 -10.82 -16.42
CA GLN A 206 3.34 -10.02 -15.75
C GLN A 206 3.66 -8.51 -15.88
N PRO A 207 3.66 -7.93 -17.09
CA PRO A 207 4.11 -6.55 -17.34
C PRO A 207 3.30 -5.48 -16.57
N ASN A 208 2.09 -5.83 -16.14
CA ASN A 208 1.22 -4.94 -15.35
C ASN A 208 1.40 -5.10 -13.84
N ALA A 209 2.19 -6.07 -13.37
CA ALA A 209 2.53 -6.20 -11.97
C ALA A 209 3.55 -5.13 -11.57
N VAL A 210 3.37 -4.52 -10.40
CA VAL A 210 4.42 -3.72 -9.77
C VAL A 210 5.39 -4.65 -9.05
N GLN A 211 6.63 -4.20 -8.90
CA GLN A 211 7.69 -4.92 -8.23
C GLN A 211 8.16 -4.14 -7.02
N PHE A 212 8.06 -4.76 -5.85
CA PHE A 212 8.54 -4.22 -4.58
C PHE A 212 9.93 -4.79 -4.27
N SER A 213 10.80 -3.95 -3.79
CA SER A 213 11.96 -4.29 -2.95
C SER A 213 12.28 -3.10 -2.06
N ASP A 214 13.31 -3.17 -1.22
CA ASP A 214 13.74 -2.05 -0.37
C ASP A 214 13.86 -0.73 -1.15
N ALA A 215 14.27 -0.82 -2.43
CA ALA A 215 14.56 0.32 -3.29
C ALA A 215 13.85 0.32 -4.66
N GLY A 216 12.85 -0.51 -4.83
CA GLY A 216 12.12 -0.60 -6.10
C GLY A 216 12.34 -1.91 -6.86
N PRO A 217 12.05 -1.94 -8.18
CA PRO A 217 12.05 -0.81 -9.13
C PRO A 217 10.80 0.05 -9.18
N ASP A 218 9.62 -0.48 -8.78
CA ASP A 218 8.36 0.24 -8.89
C ASP A 218 7.87 0.79 -7.55
N ILE A 219 8.06 -0.02 -6.49
CA ILE A 219 7.59 0.24 -5.12
C ILE A 219 8.76 0.04 -4.17
N ARG A 220 8.86 0.86 -3.13
CA ARG A 220 9.91 0.77 -2.12
C ARG A 220 9.35 0.68 -0.71
N TRP A 221 10.14 0.09 0.16
CA TRP A 221 9.89 0.08 1.58
C TRP A 221 10.06 1.47 2.22
N VAL A 222 9.28 1.78 3.24
CA VAL A 222 9.40 3.04 4.01
C VAL A 222 10.47 2.99 5.11
N GLY A 223 11.18 1.86 5.29
CA GLY A 223 12.26 1.72 6.25
C GLY A 223 11.84 1.45 7.69
N ASN A 224 10.60 1.04 7.91
CA ASN A 224 10.14 0.57 9.21
C ASN A 224 8.91 -0.33 9.06
N GLU A 225 8.73 -1.24 10.04
CA GLU A 225 7.60 -2.18 10.14
C GLU A 225 6.58 -1.73 11.22
N ARG A 226 6.52 -0.42 11.50
CA ARG A 226 5.69 0.12 12.58
C ARG A 226 4.34 0.66 12.11
N GLY A 227 4.07 0.62 10.80
CA GLY A 227 2.81 1.03 10.24
C GLY A 227 2.67 2.53 9.99
N TYR A 228 3.77 3.24 9.70
CA TYR A 228 3.70 4.67 9.37
C TYR A 228 4.69 5.09 8.28
N ALA A 229 4.26 6.02 7.46
CA ALA A 229 5.11 6.83 6.60
C ALA A 229 5.43 8.18 7.28
N TYR A 230 6.45 8.87 6.78
CA TYR A 230 6.92 10.13 7.37
C TYR A 230 6.08 11.33 6.91
N ASP A 231 6.20 12.46 7.61
CA ASP A 231 5.45 13.68 7.28
C ASP A 231 5.85 14.27 5.91
N THR A 232 7.12 14.15 5.57
CA THR A 232 7.61 14.39 4.21
C THR A 232 7.83 13.06 3.54
N MET A 233 7.06 12.77 2.47
CA MET A 233 7.12 11.53 1.73
C MET A 233 7.03 11.81 0.23
N TRP A 234 8.17 11.74 -0.43
CA TRP A 234 8.27 11.83 -1.87
C TRP A 234 8.16 10.45 -2.52
N SER A 235 7.42 10.34 -3.62
CA SER A 235 7.49 9.15 -4.49
C SER A 235 8.74 9.16 -5.39
N PRO A 236 9.25 10.30 -5.87
CA PRO A 236 10.54 10.36 -6.55
C PRO A 236 11.71 9.93 -5.67
N ILE A 237 12.69 9.23 -6.26
CA ILE A 237 13.97 8.86 -5.63
C ILE A 237 15.16 9.09 -6.59
N LEU A 238 16.36 9.28 -6.03
CA LEU A 238 17.63 9.24 -6.74
C LEU A 238 18.10 7.79 -6.87
N ARG A 239 17.67 7.12 -7.93
CA ARG A 239 17.83 5.66 -8.09
C ARG A 239 19.28 5.20 -8.17
N ASP A 240 20.19 6.05 -8.64
CA ASP A 240 21.63 5.81 -8.66
C ASP A 240 22.25 5.67 -7.24
N LYS A 241 21.54 6.15 -6.22
CA LYS A 241 21.93 6.08 -4.80
C LYS A 241 21.23 4.99 -4.03
N ILE A 242 20.10 4.48 -4.53
CA ILE A 242 19.22 3.54 -3.83
C ILE A 242 19.11 2.26 -4.66
N TYR A 243 19.51 1.14 -4.06
CA TYR A 243 19.45 -0.19 -4.65
C TYR A 243 19.07 -1.22 -3.58
N PRO A 244 18.55 -2.39 -3.93
CA PRO A 244 18.24 -3.45 -2.97
C PRO A 244 19.45 -3.81 -2.11
N GLY A 245 19.28 -3.76 -0.77
CA GLY A 245 20.37 -3.93 0.18
C GLY A 245 21.25 -2.70 0.41
N CYS A 246 20.79 -1.50 0.04
CA CYS A 246 21.48 -0.23 0.30
C CYS A 246 21.65 -0.01 1.81
N LEU A 247 22.89 0.16 2.28
CA LEU A 247 23.20 0.37 3.70
C LEU A 247 22.79 1.76 4.22
N ASP A 248 22.72 2.76 3.33
CA ASP A 248 22.38 4.15 3.68
C ASP A 248 20.87 4.45 3.47
N PHE A 249 20.04 3.44 3.66
CA PHE A 249 18.61 3.52 3.39
C PHE A 249 17.90 4.62 4.20
N ASP A 250 18.35 4.88 5.43
CA ASP A 250 17.76 5.89 6.30
C ASP A 250 17.73 7.29 5.68
N ASN A 251 18.72 7.64 4.85
CA ASN A 251 18.78 8.93 4.18
C ASN A 251 17.84 9.01 2.96
N TYR A 252 17.33 7.87 2.48
CA TYR A 252 16.55 7.81 1.24
C TYR A 252 15.11 7.35 1.43
N ARG A 253 14.75 6.79 2.58
CA ARG A 253 13.42 6.22 2.86
C ARG A 253 12.25 7.19 2.62
N ASN A 254 12.48 8.50 2.83
CA ASN A 254 11.47 9.54 2.61
C ASN A 254 11.31 9.92 1.12
N GLY A 255 12.11 9.37 0.23
CA GLY A 255 12.25 9.83 -1.13
C GLY A 255 12.95 11.19 -1.21
N GLN A 256 13.11 11.72 -2.42
CA GLN A 256 13.81 12.98 -2.65
C GLN A 256 13.01 13.88 -3.58
N GLU A 257 12.96 15.18 -3.25
CA GLU A 257 12.30 16.20 -4.08
C GLU A 257 12.88 16.25 -5.51
N ASN A 258 14.20 16.10 -5.63
CA ASN A 258 14.93 16.07 -6.89
C ASN A 258 15.14 14.66 -7.45
N GLY A 259 14.36 13.67 -6.99
CA GLY A 259 14.44 12.29 -7.47
C GLY A 259 14.23 12.17 -8.97
N THR A 260 14.90 11.19 -9.58
CA THR A 260 14.91 10.95 -11.02
C THR A 260 13.96 9.86 -11.49
N HIS A 261 13.52 9.01 -10.57
CA HIS A 261 12.62 7.88 -10.84
C HIS A 261 11.43 7.89 -9.88
N TRP A 262 10.24 7.54 -10.39
CA TRP A 262 9.06 7.37 -9.56
C TRP A 262 9.09 5.98 -8.93
N VAL A 263 9.15 5.91 -7.60
CA VAL A 263 9.12 4.68 -6.82
C VAL A 263 8.24 4.92 -5.59
N SER A 264 6.98 4.50 -5.68
CA SER A 264 5.97 4.77 -4.65
C SER A 264 6.32 4.08 -3.33
N PRO A 265 6.08 4.71 -2.17
CA PRO A 265 6.33 4.11 -0.87
C PRO A 265 5.22 3.11 -0.48
N GLU A 266 5.63 2.00 0.14
CA GLU A 266 4.76 1.04 0.79
C GLU A 266 5.09 0.93 2.28
N VAL A 267 4.04 0.90 3.10
CA VAL A 267 4.12 0.66 4.54
C VAL A 267 3.64 -0.75 4.82
N ASP A 268 4.50 -1.56 5.37
CA ASP A 268 4.17 -2.89 5.87
C ASP A 268 4.11 -2.90 7.41
N VAL A 269 3.20 -3.67 7.96
CA VAL A 269 3.05 -3.85 9.41
C VAL A 269 2.21 -5.07 9.70
N SER A 270 2.56 -5.81 10.76
CA SER A 270 1.74 -6.94 11.20
C SER A 270 0.62 -6.50 12.14
N ILE A 271 -0.55 -7.17 12.05
CA ILE A 271 -1.66 -7.01 13.00
C ILE A 271 -1.29 -7.55 14.39
N ARG A 272 -0.32 -8.46 14.48
CA ARG A 272 0.24 -9.06 15.70
C ARG A 272 1.65 -8.53 15.96
N PRO A 273 2.29 -8.86 17.11
CA PRO A 273 3.70 -8.53 17.33
C PRO A 273 4.65 -9.19 16.32
N GLY A 274 4.43 -10.47 15.98
CA GLY A 274 5.21 -11.21 14.99
C GLY A 274 4.60 -11.16 13.59
N TRP A 275 5.39 -11.62 12.60
CA TRP A 275 4.93 -11.78 11.22
C TRP A 275 4.17 -13.09 11.02
N TYR A 276 4.65 -14.17 11.68
CA TYR A 276 3.95 -15.46 11.71
C TYR A 276 2.99 -15.58 12.89
N TYR A 277 2.14 -16.57 12.84
CA TYR A 277 1.21 -16.89 13.93
C TYR A 277 1.95 -17.53 15.11
N HIS A 278 1.74 -16.96 16.30
CA HIS A 278 2.19 -17.50 17.58
C HIS A 278 1.00 -17.54 18.55
N PRO A 279 0.68 -18.70 19.17
CA PRO A 279 -0.50 -18.82 20.07
C PRO A 279 -0.43 -17.86 21.27
N ASP A 280 0.76 -17.57 21.79
CA ASP A 280 0.97 -16.63 22.92
C ASP A 280 0.74 -15.15 22.56
N GLN A 281 0.37 -14.87 21.31
CA GLN A 281 0.05 -13.53 20.82
C GLN A 281 -1.45 -13.33 20.53
N ASP A 282 -2.32 -14.30 20.89
CA ASP A 282 -3.75 -14.19 20.58
C ASP A 282 -4.45 -13.01 21.27
N ASP A 283 -3.96 -12.61 22.44
CA ASP A 283 -4.42 -11.43 23.19
C ASP A 283 -3.72 -10.12 22.82
N LYS A 284 -2.72 -10.18 21.91
CA LYS A 284 -1.88 -9.03 21.50
C LYS A 284 -2.22 -8.47 20.13
N VAL A 285 -3.35 -8.86 19.56
CA VAL A 285 -3.84 -8.36 18.28
C VAL A 285 -4.09 -6.84 18.36
N LYS A 286 -3.59 -6.07 17.40
CA LYS A 286 -3.82 -4.62 17.33
C LYS A 286 -5.32 -4.32 17.30
N THR A 287 -5.74 -3.35 18.13
CA THR A 287 -7.15 -2.95 18.22
C THR A 287 -7.62 -2.26 16.94
N PRO A 288 -8.94 -2.23 16.66
CA PRO A 288 -9.50 -1.46 15.55
C PRO A 288 -9.05 0.00 15.52
N ASP A 289 -8.97 0.65 16.68
CA ASP A 289 -8.51 2.04 16.81
C ASP A 289 -7.03 2.18 16.42
N SER A 290 -6.19 1.23 16.80
CA SER A 290 -4.77 1.18 16.38
C SER A 290 -4.64 0.99 14.87
N LEU A 291 -5.45 0.10 14.27
CA LEU A 291 -5.46 -0.12 12.82
C LEU A 291 -5.92 1.13 12.06
N LEU A 292 -6.90 1.87 12.59
CA LEU A 292 -7.34 3.14 11.98
C LEU A 292 -6.25 4.22 12.06
N LYS A 293 -5.50 4.30 13.16
CA LYS A 293 -4.33 5.19 13.28
C LYS A 293 -3.23 4.81 12.28
N ILE A 294 -2.96 3.52 12.10
CA ILE A 294 -2.03 3.00 11.09
C ILE A 294 -2.48 3.38 9.68
N TYR A 295 -3.76 3.22 9.35
CA TYR A 295 -4.31 3.62 8.05
C TYR A 295 -4.08 5.11 7.77
N VAL A 296 -4.33 5.97 8.74
CA VAL A 296 -4.08 7.41 8.59
C VAL A 296 -2.60 7.73 8.51
N ALA A 297 -1.76 7.02 9.25
CA ALA A 297 -0.31 7.24 9.27
C ALA A 297 0.42 6.66 8.03
N SER A 298 -0.22 5.81 7.24
CA SER A 298 0.31 5.22 6.00
C SER A 298 -0.39 5.79 4.76
N VAL A 299 -1.64 5.43 4.53
CA VAL A 299 -2.43 5.90 3.37
C VAL A 299 -2.61 7.42 3.41
N GLY A 300 -2.81 7.99 4.59
CA GLY A 300 -2.86 9.44 4.78
C GLY A 300 -1.51 10.17 4.68
N ARG A 301 -0.43 9.47 4.28
CA ARG A 301 0.93 10.03 4.11
C ARG A 301 1.60 9.55 2.83
N ASN A 302 0.83 9.52 1.73
CA ASN A 302 1.33 9.20 0.38
C ASN A 302 1.92 7.79 0.23
N ALA A 303 1.47 6.81 1.03
CA ALA A 303 1.93 5.41 0.94
C ALA A 303 0.74 4.45 0.89
N ASN A 304 0.91 3.28 0.28
CA ASN A 304 -0.07 2.21 0.45
C ASN A 304 0.21 1.43 1.75
N LEU A 305 -0.83 0.81 2.30
CA LEU A 305 -0.76 -0.03 3.49
C LEU A 305 -0.84 -1.50 3.11
N LEU A 306 0.23 -2.24 3.40
CA LEU A 306 0.30 -3.70 3.38
C LEU A 306 0.18 -4.20 4.83
N LEU A 307 -1.01 -4.67 5.23
CA LEU A 307 -1.27 -5.16 6.58
C LEU A 307 -1.11 -6.67 6.63
N ASN A 308 -0.14 -7.15 7.40
CA ASN A 308 0.06 -8.58 7.59
C ASN A 308 -0.99 -9.19 8.53
N ILE A 309 -1.50 -10.35 8.13
CA ILE A 309 -2.48 -11.16 8.83
C ILE A 309 -1.91 -12.57 8.91
N PRO A 310 -1.27 -12.95 10.02
CA PRO A 310 -0.78 -14.32 10.20
C PRO A 310 -1.92 -15.32 10.17
N VAL A 311 -1.70 -16.45 9.53
CA VAL A 311 -2.64 -17.56 9.49
C VAL A 311 -2.20 -18.63 10.50
N ASP A 312 -3.13 -19.18 11.29
CA ASP A 312 -2.84 -20.14 12.34
C ASP A 312 -2.55 -21.56 11.81
N THR A 313 -2.17 -22.47 12.70
CA THR A 313 -1.83 -23.86 12.32
C THR A 313 -3.00 -24.67 11.76
N ARG A 314 -4.25 -24.23 11.95
CA ARG A 314 -5.42 -24.82 11.28
C ARG A 314 -5.43 -24.46 9.78
N GLY A 315 -4.77 -23.36 9.38
CA GLY A 315 -4.86 -22.76 8.05
C GLY A 315 -5.98 -21.73 7.95
N LEU A 316 -6.32 -21.05 9.05
CA LEU A 316 -7.38 -20.05 9.15
C LEU A 316 -6.83 -18.72 9.69
N ILE A 317 -7.39 -17.60 9.24
CA ILE A 317 -7.23 -16.33 9.96
C ILE A 317 -7.93 -16.49 11.31
N HIS A 318 -7.19 -16.25 12.40
CA HIS A 318 -7.68 -16.42 13.75
C HIS A 318 -8.85 -15.48 14.05
N GLU A 319 -9.74 -15.91 14.95
CA GLU A 319 -10.98 -15.22 15.29
C GLU A 319 -10.73 -13.80 15.82
N ASN A 320 -9.69 -13.61 16.64
CA ASN A 320 -9.32 -12.30 17.19
C ASN A 320 -8.85 -11.34 16.13
N ASP A 321 -8.04 -11.80 15.15
CA ASP A 321 -7.62 -11.00 14.00
C ASP A 321 -8.82 -10.60 13.15
N SER A 322 -9.70 -11.55 12.86
CA SER A 322 -10.94 -11.30 12.13
C SER A 322 -11.82 -10.27 12.83
N ALA A 323 -12.01 -10.38 14.16
CA ALA A 323 -12.80 -9.44 14.95
C ALA A 323 -12.21 -8.02 14.89
N SER A 324 -10.89 -7.88 15.06
CA SER A 324 -10.21 -6.59 14.95
C SER A 324 -10.35 -5.98 13.55
N LEU A 325 -10.17 -6.77 12.49
CA LEU A 325 -10.35 -6.32 11.10
C LEU A 325 -11.78 -5.85 10.82
N MET A 326 -12.80 -6.55 11.33
CA MET A 326 -14.21 -6.15 11.17
C MET A 326 -14.51 -4.86 11.95
N GLY A 327 -14.00 -4.73 13.17
CA GLY A 327 -14.09 -3.51 13.96
C GLY A 327 -13.43 -2.32 13.24
N PHE A 328 -12.23 -2.52 12.70
CA PHE A 328 -11.52 -1.51 11.90
C PHE A 328 -12.33 -1.11 10.65
N ALA A 329 -12.86 -2.07 9.89
CA ALA A 329 -13.69 -1.77 8.73
C ALA A 329 -14.90 -0.91 9.10
N ALA A 330 -15.56 -1.22 10.22
CA ALA A 330 -16.74 -0.51 10.71
C ALA A 330 -16.42 0.96 11.09
N ILE A 331 -15.35 1.19 11.89
CA ILE A 331 -15.00 2.56 12.32
C ILE A 331 -14.40 3.37 11.15
N ARG A 332 -13.67 2.73 10.23
CA ARG A 332 -13.16 3.38 9.03
C ARG A 332 -14.30 3.85 8.14
N ALA A 333 -15.31 3.03 7.89
CA ALA A 333 -16.48 3.42 7.09
C ALA A 333 -17.25 4.59 7.70
N LYS A 334 -17.38 4.64 9.03
CA LYS A 334 -18.00 5.77 9.74
C LYS A 334 -17.13 7.03 9.69
N SER A 335 -15.80 6.88 9.74
CA SER A 335 -14.85 8.00 9.78
C SER A 335 -14.62 8.65 8.41
N LEU A 336 -14.64 7.87 7.32
CA LEU A 336 -14.42 8.34 5.94
C LEU A 336 -15.70 8.93 5.30
N VAL A 337 -16.59 9.50 6.10
CA VAL A 337 -17.75 10.26 5.60
C VAL A 337 -17.31 11.70 5.40
N ASN A 338 -17.24 12.14 4.13
CA ASN A 338 -16.83 13.50 3.82
C ASN A 338 -17.87 14.51 4.35
N LEU A 339 -17.40 15.44 5.16
CA LEU A 339 -18.19 16.49 5.79
C LEU A 339 -18.35 17.74 4.89
N LEU A 340 -17.55 17.87 3.84
CA LEU A 340 -17.64 18.97 2.90
C LEU A 340 -18.76 18.70 1.89
N LYS A 341 -19.66 19.65 1.78
CA LYS A 341 -20.70 19.68 0.74
C LYS A 341 -20.27 20.69 -0.33
N GLY A 342 -19.36 20.27 -1.19
CA GLY A 342 -18.94 21.06 -2.35
C GLY A 342 -19.88 20.91 -3.53
N ASN A 343 -19.74 21.80 -4.51
CA ASN A 343 -20.40 21.66 -5.80
C ASN A 343 -19.68 20.54 -6.58
N SER A 344 -20.40 19.50 -7.00
CA SER A 344 -19.84 18.35 -7.73
C SER A 344 -19.24 18.70 -9.10
N VAL A 345 -19.39 19.92 -9.58
CA VAL A 345 -18.69 20.44 -10.78
C VAL A 345 -17.37 21.15 -10.45
N ASP A 346 -17.11 21.45 -9.17
CA ASP A 346 -15.82 21.99 -8.73
C ASP A 346 -14.80 20.86 -8.67
N PRO A 347 -13.65 21.01 -9.35
CA PRO A 347 -12.57 20.00 -9.34
C PRO A 347 -12.08 19.58 -7.96
N LEU A 348 -12.24 20.42 -6.93
CA LEU A 348 -11.85 20.08 -5.56
C LEU A 348 -12.81 19.07 -4.89
N PHE A 349 -14.04 18.93 -5.41
CA PHE A 349 -15.11 18.18 -4.73
C PHE A 349 -15.81 17.15 -5.64
N ASP A 350 -15.34 16.97 -6.88
CA ASP A 350 -15.95 16.05 -7.84
C ASP A 350 -15.51 14.59 -7.67
N GLY A 351 -14.53 14.34 -6.80
CA GLY A 351 -14.00 13.01 -6.49
C GLY A 351 -13.17 12.37 -7.60
N LYS A 352 -12.67 13.15 -8.58
CA LYS A 352 -11.93 12.65 -9.73
C LYS A 352 -10.47 13.07 -9.65
N ASN A 353 -9.53 12.12 -9.76
CA ASN A 353 -8.10 12.41 -9.83
C ASN A 353 -7.65 13.03 -11.18
N SER A 354 -8.54 13.11 -12.18
CA SER A 354 -8.26 13.67 -13.51
C SER A 354 -8.58 15.17 -13.64
N THR A 355 -9.34 15.71 -12.72
CA THR A 355 -9.68 17.13 -12.61
C THR A 355 -8.91 17.73 -11.43
N TYR A 356 -8.64 19.03 -11.47
CA TYR A 356 -7.87 19.67 -10.40
C TYR A 356 -8.09 21.18 -10.36
N TRP A 357 -8.05 21.74 -9.16
CA TRP A 357 -7.81 23.14 -8.91
C TRP A 357 -6.33 23.44 -9.11
N MET A 358 -6.02 24.61 -9.70
CA MET A 358 -4.65 25.06 -9.96
C MET A 358 -4.39 26.40 -9.28
N ALA A 359 -3.30 26.49 -8.51
CA ALA A 359 -2.83 27.74 -7.98
C ALA A 359 -2.33 28.68 -9.09
N SER A 360 -2.54 29.96 -8.89
CA SER A 360 -1.95 31.02 -9.73
C SER A 360 -1.06 31.94 -8.89
N GLU A 361 -0.26 32.79 -9.53
CA GLU A 361 0.56 33.78 -8.82
C GLU A 361 -0.24 34.67 -7.87
N LYS A 362 -1.50 34.94 -8.22
CA LYS A 362 -2.42 35.76 -7.42
C LYS A 362 -3.24 34.95 -6.41
N ASN A 363 -3.29 33.63 -6.55
CA ASN A 363 -4.13 32.76 -5.71
C ASN A 363 -3.44 31.41 -5.44
N ASN A 364 -2.67 31.34 -4.36
CA ASN A 364 -2.07 30.12 -3.81
C ASN A 364 -2.76 29.63 -2.54
N LEU A 365 -4.03 29.98 -2.36
CA LEU A 365 -4.82 29.76 -1.14
C LEU A 365 -6.16 29.13 -1.50
N ILE A 366 -6.46 28.00 -0.88
CA ILE A 366 -7.82 27.42 -0.87
C ILE A 366 -8.51 27.85 0.42
N LYS A 367 -9.69 28.44 0.30
CA LYS A 367 -10.56 28.78 1.44
C LYS A 367 -11.82 27.93 1.40
N VAL A 368 -12.19 27.39 2.54
CA VAL A 368 -13.39 26.59 2.72
C VAL A 368 -14.20 27.15 3.88
N ASP A 369 -15.36 27.67 3.59
CA ASP A 369 -16.37 28.04 4.58
C ASP A 369 -17.34 26.87 4.73
N LEU A 370 -17.50 26.40 5.97
CA LEU A 370 -18.44 25.33 6.28
C LEU A 370 -19.86 25.94 6.38
N ASN A 371 -20.83 25.34 5.68
CA ASN A 371 -22.20 25.85 5.67
C ASN A 371 -22.84 25.94 7.07
N PHE A 372 -22.33 25.14 7.99
CA PHE A 372 -22.62 25.16 9.43
C PHE A 372 -21.43 24.65 10.22
N VAL A 373 -21.33 25.01 11.48
CA VAL A 373 -20.26 24.56 12.39
C VAL A 373 -20.30 23.04 12.51
N GLN A 374 -19.18 22.39 12.21
CA GLN A 374 -19.04 20.94 12.25
C GLN A 374 -17.84 20.50 13.10
N LYS A 375 -17.98 19.34 13.73
CA LYS A 375 -16.87 18.68 14.43
C LYS A 375 -15.97 18.01 13.41
N VAL A 376 -14.74 18.49 13.27
CA VAL A 376 -13.71 18.01 12.35
C VAL A 376 -12.44 17.72 13.14
N ASN A 377 -11.68 16.69 12.73
CA ASN A 377 -10.36 16.40 13.26
C ASN A 377 -9.37 15.92 12.18
N THR A 378 -9.79 15.93 10.92
CA THR A 378 -8.95 15.51 9.79
C THR A 378 -9.34 16.27 8.52
N ILE A 379 -8.35 16.79 7.81
CA ILE A 379 -8.48 17.35 6.45
C ILE A 379 -7.64 16.49 5.50
N MET A 380 -8.19 16.13 4.35
CA MET A 380 -7.52 15.32 3.33
C MET A 380 -7.34 16.09 2.05
N LEU A 381 -6.16 15.98 1.47
CA LEU A 381 -5.77 16.55 0.18
C LEU A 381 -5.21 15.47 -0.74
N GLN A 382 -5.43 15.61 -2.06
CA GLN A 382 -4.81 14.77 -3.09
C GLN A 382 -4.25 15.64 -4.21
N GLU A 383 -3.09 15.23 -4.74
CA GLU A 383 -2.55 15.75 -5.99
C GLU A 383 -2.89 14.81 -7.15
N PRO A 384 -3.11 15.30 -8.38
CA PRO A 384 -3.23 14.47 -9.58
C PRO A 384 -1.84 13.92 -9.96
N ILE A 385 -1.38 12.89 -9.25
CA ILE A 385 0.00 12.35 -9.34
C ILE A 385 0.39 11.87 -10.74
N ALA A 386 -0.57 11.61 -11.63
CA ALA A 386 -0.32 11.39 -13.06
C ALA A 386 0.45 12.55 -13.72
N LEU A 387 0.39 13.75 -13.14
CA LEU A 387 1.13 14.95 -13.54
C LEU A 387 2.38 15.21 -12.67
N GLY A 388 2.76 14.26 -11.83
CA GLY A 388 3.87 14.32 -10.89
C GLY A 388 3.50 14.91 -9.53
N GLN A 389 4.26 14.54 -8.51
CA GLN A 389 4.13 15.07 -7.15
C GLN A 389 4.77 16.46 -7.09
N ARG A 390 4.10 17.45 -6.54
CA ARG A 390 4.48 18.87 -6.64
C ARG A 390 4.69 19.57 -5.31
N VAL A 391 3.72 19.41 -4.38
CA VAL A 391 3.72 20.15 -3.11
C VAL A 391 4.78 19.60 -2.17
N SER A 392 5.68 20.49 -1.71
CA SER A 392 6.71 20.17 -0.71
C SER A 392 6.34 20.65 0.69
N SER A 393 5.53 21.70 0.79
CA SER A 393 5.06 22.21 2.10
C SER A 393 3.81 23.06 1.97
N PHE A 394 2.98 23.04 3.01
CA PHE A 394 1.78 23.84 3.11
C PHE A 394 1.38 24.06 4.58
N GLU A 395 0.48 25.01 4.81
CA GLU A 395 -0.08 25.34 6.10
C GLU A 395 -1.60 25.25 6.05
N VAL A 396 -2.23 24.74 7.11
CA VAL A 396 -3.67 24.71 7.29
C VAL A 396 -4.01 25.61 8.46
N GLU A 397 -4.72 26.72 8.22
CA GLU A 397 -5.27 27.56 9.28
C GLU A 397 -6.72 27.12 9.54
N LEU A 398 -6.98 26.69 10.76
CA LEU A 398 -8.30 26.31 11.24
C LEU A 398 -8.94 27.50 11.95
N VAL A 399 -10.24 27.74 11.72
CA VAL A 399 -11.02 28.77 12.40
C VAL A 399 -12.20 28.11 13.08
N ASP A 400 -12.25 28.13 14.41
CA ASP A 400 -13.32 27.52 15.18
C ASP A 400 -14.57 28.41 15.29
N GLU A 401 -15.59 27.91 15.98
CA GLU A 401 -16.85 28.64 16.18
C GLU A 401 -16.71 29.97 16.92
N THR A 402 -15.64 30.15 17.71
CA THR A 402 -15.34 31.36 18.47
C THR A 402 -14.46 32.35 17.72
N GLY A 403 -13.92 31.94 16.56
CA GLY A 403 -12.98 32.72 15.76
C GLY A 403 -11.51 32.54 16.15
N ILE A 404 -11.21 31.63 17.09
CA ILE A 404 -9.84 31.26 17.44
C ILE A 404 -9.20 30.54 16.26
N LYS A 405 -7.95 30.94 15.95
CA LYS A 405 -7.16 30.39 14.84
C LYS A 405 -6.06 29.48 15.35
N GLU A 406 -5.85 28.38 14.64
CA GLU A 406 -4.71 27.48 14.80
C GLU A 406 -4.08 27.18 13.45
N VAL A 407 -2.77 27.21 13.35
CA VAL A 407 -2.02 26.89 12.13
C VAL A 407 -1.27 25.59 12.31
N ILE A 408 -1.51 24.65 11.37
CA ILE A 408 -0.81 23.37 11.30
C ILE A 408 0.07 23.38 10.06
N LYS A 409 1.38 23.17 10.25
CA LYS A 409 2.33 23.03 9.13
C LYS A 409 2.45 21.57 8.73
N SER A 410 2.57 21.32 7.44
CA SER A 410 2.69 19.97 6.88
C SER A 410 3.68 19.94 5.71
N GLY A 411 4.19 18.75 5.43
CA GLY A 411 5.13 18.49 4.33
C GLY A 411 4.45 18.22 2.99
N THR A 412 4.82 17.11 2.35
CA THR A 412 4.32 16.73 1.01
C THR A 412 2.87 16.27 1.01
N ILE A 413 2.23 16.32 -0.16
CA ILE A 413 0.88 15.76 -0.37
C ILE A 413 0.99 14.41 -1.11
N GLY A 414 1.26 14.41 -2.42
CA GLY A 414 1.26 13.22 -3.25
C GLY A 414 -0.12 12.62 -3.51
N HIS A 415 -0.20 11.28 -3.58
CA HIS A 415 -1.48 10.59 -3.86
C HIS A 415 -2.56 10.94 -2.83
N LYS A 416 -2.20 10.96 -1.54
CA LYS A 416 -3.13 11.32 -0.45
C LYS A 416 -2.38 11.86 0.77
N ARG A 417 -2.87 12.97 1.31
CA ARG A 417 -2.39 13.53 2.57
C ARG A 417 -3.55 13.80 3.52
N MET A 418 -3.51 13.19 4.69
CA MET A 418 -4.43 13.45 5.80
C MET A 418 -3.69 14.23 6.90
N ILE A 419 -4.23 15.38 7.26
CA ILE A 419 -3.74 16.23 8.34
C ILE A 419 -4.69 16.03 9.52
N THR A 420 -4.17 15.49 10.62
CA THR A 420 -4.95 15.21 11.82
C THR A 420 -4.67 16.23 12.91
N PHE A 421 -5.71 16.57 13.66
CA PHE A 421 -5.64 17.51 14.77
C PHE A 421 -6.68 17.16 15.84
N LYS A 422 -6.58 17.78 17.02
CA LYS A 422 -7.58 17.64 18.08
C LYS A 422 -8.95 18.07 17.55
N GLU A 423 -10.01 17.28 17.80
CA GLU A 423 -11.37 17.60 17.36
C GLU A 423 -11.76 19.04 17.74
N ARG A 424 -12.23 19.80 16.76
CA ARG A 424 -12.72 21.14 16.91
C ARG A 424 -14.06 21.31 16.21
N LYS A 425 -14.86 22.24 16.69
CA LYS A 425 -16.04 22.76 15.99
C LYS A 425 -15.58 23.86 15.02
N LEU A 426 -15.36 23.52 13.77
CA LEU A 426 -14.85 24.44 12.76
C LEU A 426 -15.99 25.21 12.07
N LYS A 427 -15.74 26.51 11.86
CA LYS A 427 -16.54 27.41 11.00
C LYS A 427 -15.97 27.45 9.59
N SER A 428 -14.63 27.49 9.48
CA SER A 428 -13.91 27.53 8.22
C SER A 428 -12.48 27.05 8.38
N PHE A 429 -11.80 26.79 7.28
CA PHE A 429 -10.35 26.62 7.24
C PHE A 429 -9.79 27.15 5.92
N GLN A 430 -8.49 27.40 5.92
CA GLN A 430 -7.79 27.76 4.69
C GLN A 430 -6.47 27.01 4.58
N ILE A 431 -6.06 26.70 3.34
CA ILE A 431 -4.84 25.97 3.02
C ILE A 431 -3.96 26.88 2.17
N ARG A 432 -2.78 27.19 2.69
CA ARG A 432 -1.75 28.00 2.01
C ARG A 432 -0.60 27.11 1.60
N PHE A 433 -0.27 27.07 0.32
CA PHE A 433 0.87 26.33 -0.20
C PHE A 433 2.13 27.19 -0.08
N THR A 434 3.14 26.69 0.63
CA THR A 434 4.37 27.40 0.97
C THR A 434 5.59 26.92 0.19
N GLY A 435 5.52 25.73 -0.43
CA GLY A 435 6.58 25.19 -1.28
C GLY A 435 6.04 24.19 -2.31
N SER A 436 6.58 24.25 -3.54
CA SER A 436 6.24 23.29 -4.60
C SER A 436 7.28 23.26 -5.70
N ARG A 437 7.34 22.13 -6.43
CA ARG A 437 8.22 21.90 -7.59
C ARG A 437 7.65 22.47 -8.91
N GLY A 438 6.54 23.17 -8.87
CA GLY A 438 5.84 23.74 -10.03
C GLY A 438 4.45 24.21 -9.63
N PRO A 439 3.56 24.56 -10.57
CA PRO A 439 2.21 24.98 -10.24
C PRO A 439 1.52 23.96 -9.35
N VAL A 440 0.95 24.39 -8.23
CA VAL A 440 0.22 23.50 -7.31
C VAL A 440 -1.07 23.04 -7.98
N LEU A 441 -1.33 21.74 -7.94
CA LEU A 441 -2.53 21.10 -8.45
C LEU A 441 -3.15 20.27 -7.33
N ILE A 442 -4.41 20.49 -7.02
CA ILE A 442 -5.15 19.71 -6.02
C ILE A 442 -6.37 19.09 -6.70
N SER A 443 -6.44 17.77 -6.72
CA SER A 443 -7.54 17.01 -7.35
C SER A 443 -8.68 16.70 -6.40
N ASN A 444 -8.42 16.69 -5.08
CA ASN A 444 -9.48 16.39 -4.12
C ASN A 444 -9.19 17.04 -2.76
N LEU A 445 -10.27 17.50 -2.11
CA LEU A 445 -10.26 18.09 -0.77
C LEU A 445 -11.45 17.57 0.01
N GLU A 446 -11.19 16.93 1.14
CA GLU A 446 -12.23 16.40 2.02
C GLU A 446 -11.93 16.72 3.49
N ALA A 447 -12.97 16.73 4.32
CA ALA A 447 -12.85 16.86 5.74
C ALA A 447 -13.60 15.73 6.45
N TYR A 448 -13.03 15.25 7.57
CA TYR A 448 -13.55 14.10 8.27
C TYR A 448 -13.60 14.30 9.78
N ARG A 449 -14.41 13.45 10.39
CA ARG A 449 -14.40 13.21 11.83
C ARG A 449 -14.01 11.75 12.09
N PHE A 450 -12.74 11.49 12.31
CA PHE A 450 -12.25 10.16 12.70
C PHE A 450 -12.65 9.86 14.15
N ILE A 451 -13.31 8.72 14.36
CA ILE A 451 -13.81 8.29 15.66
C ILE A 451 -13.26 6.93 16.05
N SER A 452 -13.09 6.72 17.35
CA SER A 452 -12.73 5.44 17.97
C SER A 452 -13.92 4.47 17.99
N THR A 453 -13.68 3.24 18.42
CA THR A 453 -14.71 2.23 18.70
C THR A 453 -15.73 2.68 19.74
N ARG A 454 -15.36 3.64 20.62
CA ARG A 454 -16.23 4.25 21.63
C ARG A 454 -16.99 5.48 21.12
N ASN A 455 -16.92 5.76 19.80
CA ASN A 455 -17.45 6.98 19.16
C ASN A 455 -16.86 8.31 19.70
N GLU A 456 -15.71 8.25 20.37
CA GLU A 456 -14.93 9.41 20.80
C GLU A 456 -13.97 9.85 19.67
N PRO A 457 -13.47 11.10 19.70
CA PRO A 457 -12.45 11.54 18.74
C PRO A 457 -11.23 10.63 18.76
N LEU A 458 -10.78 10.18 17.60
CA LEU A 458 -9.59 9.32 17.50
C LEU A 458 -8.30 10.08 17.81
N PHE A 459 -8.27 11.37 17.45
CA PHE A 459 -7.15 12.28 17.69
C PHE A 459 -7.55 13.30 18.77
N GLN A 460 -6.79 13.31 19.88
CA GLN A 460 -7.04 14.14 21.07
C GLN A 460 -5.94 15.18 21.26
#